data_f6b57c3e28119e883b19b7f540bdc60d
#
_entry.id   f6b57c3e28119e883b19b7f540bdc60d
#
_cell.length_a   1.000
_cell.length_b   1.000
_cell.length_c   1.000
_cell.angle_alpha   90.00
_cell.angle_beta   90.00
_cell.angle_gamma   90.00
#
_symmetry.space_group_name_H-M   'P 1'
#
loop_
_entity.id
_entity.type
_entity.pdbx_description
1 polymer ?
#
loop_
_entity_poly.entity_id
_entity_poly.type
_entity_poly.pdbx_seq_one_letter_code
_entity_poly.pdbx_strand_id
1 'polypeptide(L)'
;MIRVRLPDGAVKEVTKGTTPMDIASSISEGLARNVLSASYNEQTIEAVTPLEEDGDLVLYTWNDDGGKKAFWHSTAHVLAQVLEEQYPGIKLTIGPAIGQGFYYDIDPSSHTVTEKDFPAIEKRMLEVARELHRFEIRKVSKKDALAYYTQEENPFKIELIQNLVDGD
;
A
#
# COMPACT_ATOMS: atom_id res chain seq x y z
N MET A 1 5.45 25.93 -11.16
CA MET A 1 4.86 26.08 -9.80
C MET A 1 3.43 25.57 -9.86
N ILE A 2 2.97 24.96 -8.80
CA ILE A 2 1.58 24.54 -8.57
C ILE A 2 1.11 25.09 -7.22
N ARG A 3 -0.19 25.27 -7.07
CA ARG A 3 -0.81 25.75 -5.84
C ARG A 3 -1.51 24.59 -5.14
N VAL A 4 -1.06 24.28 -3.95
CA VAL A 4 -1.61 23.21 -3.12
C VAL A 4 -2.36 23.83 -1.95
N ARG A 5 -3.68 23.55 -1.86
CA ARG A 5 -4.53 24.03 -0.78
C ARG A 5 -4.60 22.98 0.31
N LEU A 6 -4.43 23.40 1.55
CA LEU A 6 -4.54 22.56 2.75
C LEU A 6 -5.93 22.68 3.38
N PRO A 7 -6.34 21.77 4.27
CA PRO A 7 -7.67 21.76 4.90
C PRO A 7 -8.02 23.01 5.71
N ASP A 8 -7.01 23.70 6.23
CA ASP A 8 -7.15 24.97 6.98
C ASP A 8 -7.34 26.20 6.05
N GLY A 9 -7.37 25.97 4.74
CA GLY A 9 -7.48 27.01 3.72
C GLY A 9 -6.15 27.65 3.33
N ALA A 10 -5.03 27.28 3.94
CA ALA A 10 -3.71 27.76 3.55
C ALA A 10 -3.34 27.25 2.14
N VAL A 11 -2.75 28.12 1.33
CA VAL A 11 -2.27 27.76 -0.01
C VAL A 11 -0.75 27.84 -0.04
N LYS A 12 -0.12 26.74 -0.43
CA LYS A 12 1.33 26.66 -0.65
C LYS A 12 1.63 26.64 -2.14
N GLU A 13 2.53 27.52 -2.58
CA GLU A 13 3.10 27.45 -3.92
C GLU A 13 4.36 26.57 -3.88
N VAL A 14 4.34 25.47 -4.63
CA VAL A 14 5.43 24.49 -4.68
C VAL A 14 5.82 24.18 -6.13
N THR A 15 6.99 23.60 -6.33
CA THR A 15 7.38 23.14 -7.67
C THR A 15 6.59 21.89 -8.05
N LYS A 16 6.33 21.69 -9.36
CA LYS A 16 5.83 20.41 -9.85
C LYS A 16 6.78 19.28 -9.44
N GLY A 17 6.21 18.13 -9.09
CA GLY A 17 6.96 16.99 -8.58
C GLY A 17 7.19 17.02 -7.06
N THR A 18 6.80 18.09 -6.35
CA THR A 18 6.78 18.09 -4.88
C THR A 18 5.79 17.04 -4.38
N THR A 19 6.17 16.28 -3.37
CA THR A 19 5.35 15.21 -2.81
C THR A 19 4.55 15.68 -1.58
N PRO A 20 3.45 14.99 -1.20
CA PRO A 20 2.78 15.22 0.09
C PRO A 20 3.73 15.14 1.29
N MET A 21 4.72 14.24 1.24
CA MET A 21 5.72 14.10 2.29
C MET A 21 6.64 15.33 2.39
N ASP A 22 7.04 15.92 1.26
CA ASP A 22 7.83 17.17 1.25
C ASP A 22 7.02 18.31 1.86
N ILE A 23 5.73 18.39 1.53
CA ILE A 23 4.82 19.38 2.11
C ILE A 23 4.67 19.16 3.62
N ALA A 24 4.46 17.91 4.07
CA ALA A 24 4.41 17.58 5.49
C ALA A 24 5.69 18.00 6.23
N SER A 25 6.85 17.70 5.64
CA SER A 25 8.18 18.08 6.18
C SER A 25 8.34 19.59 6.27
N SER A 26 7.81 20.34 5.29
CA SER A 26 7.85 21.81 5.30
C SER A 26 6.95 22.44 6.37
N ILE A 27 5.97 21.67 6.89
CA ILE A 27 5.09 22.11 7.99
C ILE A 27 5.74 21.77 9.32
N SER A 28 6.08 20.51 9.55
CA SER A 28 6.85 20.08 10.71
C SER A 28 7.40 18.67 10.55
N GLU A 29 8.55 18.38 11.15
CA GLU A 29 9.11 17.02 11.21
C GLU A 29 8.17 16.04 11.96
N GLY A 30 7.46 16.54 12.97
CA GLY A 30 6.50 15.73 13.73
C GLY A 30 5.35 15.25 12.85
N LEU A 31 4.81 16.10 11.98
CA LEU A 31 3.78 15.74 11.01
C LEU A 31 4.34 14.74 10.00
N ALA A 32 5.50 15.02 9.41
CA ALA A 32 6.12 14.15 8.41
C ALA A 32 6.33 12.72 8.92
N ARG A 33 6.71 12.54 10.19
CA ARG A 33 6.86 11.21 10.81
C ARG A 33 5.54 10.45 10.99
N ASN A 34 4.42 11.15 10.99
CA ASN A 34 3.11 10.57 11.26
C ASN A 34 2.23 10.43 10.01
N VAL A 35 2.63 11.01 8.87
CA VAL A 35 1.90 10.86 7.60
C VAL A 35 2.03 9.42 7.09
N LEU A 36 0.90 8.79 6.79
CA LEU A 36 0.81 7.43 6.25
C LEU A 36 0.39 7.41 4.77
N SER A 37 -0.45 8.35 4.38
CA SER A 37 -0.92 8.54 3.00
C SER A 37 -1.47 9.94 2.83
N ALA A 38 -2.00 10.25 1.66
CA ALA A 38 -2.65 11.54 1.41
C ALA A 38 -3.89 11.38 0.51
N SER A 39 -4.71 12.41 0.47
CA SER A 39 -5.68 12.60 -0.59
C SER A 39 -5.31 13.84 -1.40
N TYR A 40 -5.36 13.75 -2.71
CA TYR A 40 -5.18 14.87 -3.62
C TYR A 40 -6.35 14.93 -4.59
N ASN A 41 -7.08 16.04 -4.60
CA ASN A 41 -8.31 16.21 -5.38
C ASN A 41 -9.29 15.01 -5.15
N GLU A 42 -9.51 14.68 -3.86
CA GLU A 42 -10.38 13.57 -3.41
C GLU A 42 -9.92 12.15 -3.79
N GLN A 43 -8.77 12.01 -4.45
CA GLN A 43 -8.17 10.73 -4.75
C GLN A 43 -7.10 10.37 -3.72
N THR A 44 -7.18 9.16 -3.17
CA THR A 44 -6.13 8.65 -2.28
C THR A 44 -4.85 8.40 -3.07
N ILE A 45 -3.75 8.94 -2.57
CA ILE A 45 -2.41 8.79 -3.15
C ILE A 45 -1.40 8.42 -2.07
N GLU A 46 -0.27 7.88 -2.48
CA GLU A 46 0.86 7.67 -1.59
C GLU A 46 1.48 9.01 -1.18
N ALA A 47 2.02 9.09 0.03
CA ALA A 47 2.66 10.31 0.53
C ALA A 47 3.90 10.73 -0.29
N VAL A 48 4.44 9.84 -1.10
CA VAL A 48 5.60 10.07 -1.98
C VAL A 48 5.22 10.26 -3.45
N THR A 49 3.94 10.34 -3.78
CA THR A 49 3.46 10.60 -5.15
C THR A 49 3.77 12.05 -5.56
N PRO A 50 4.46 12.28 -6.69
CA PRO A 50 4.71 13.63 -7.19
C PRO A 50 3.40 14.34 -7.59
N LEU A 51 3.24 15.60 -7.16
CA LEU A 51 2.10 16.45 -7.50
C LEU A 51 2.41 17.25 -8.75
N GLU A 52 1.55 17.16 -9.77
CA GLU A 52 1.82 17.74 -11.10
C GLU A 52 0.91 18.91 -11.48
N GLU A 53 -0.17 19.15 -10.75
CA GLU A 53 -1.17 20.17 -11.00
C GLU A 53 -1.64 20.87 -9.73
N ASP A 54 -2.40 21.95 -9.84
CA ASP A 54 -3.05 22.62 -8.70
C ASP A 54 -4.07 21.68 -8.05
N GLY A 55 -4.18 21.69 -6.72
CA GLY A 55 -5.16 20.81 -6.07
C GLY A 55 -5.30 20.98 -4.56
N ASP A 56 -6.22 20.23 -4.02
CA ASP A 56 -6.54 20.16 -2.59
C ASP A 56 -5.85 18.94 -1.98
N LEU A 57 -5.00 19.18 -0.97
CA LEU A 57 -4.22 18.14 -0.31
C LEU A 57 -4.72 17.92 1.12
N VAL A 58 -5.01 16.68 1.46
CA VAL A 58 -5.24 16.23 2.83
C VAL A 58 -4.16 15.21 3.18
N LEU A 59 -3.43 15.44 4.27
CA LEU A 59 -2.43 14.51 4.79
C LEU A 59 -3.09 13.58 5.81
N TYR A 60 -3.01 12.29 5.61
CA TYR A 60 -3.60 11.29 6.49
C TYR A 60 -2.57 10.70 7.45
N THR A 61 -2.94 10.68 8.72
CA THR A 61 -2.16 10.09 9.82
C THR A 61 -2.91 8.87 10.38
N TRP A 62 -2.39 8.28 11.47
CA TRP A 62 -3.10 7.21 12.19
C TRP A 62 -4.47 7.62 12.76
N ASN A 63 -4.72 8.91 12.94
CA ASN A 63 -6.00 9.39 13.43
C ASN A 63 -7.09 9.41 12.36
N ASP A 64 -6.70 9.27 11.09
CA ASP A 64 -7.56 9.35 9.92
C ASP A 64 -7.85 7.96 9.37
N ASP A 65 -9.07 7.70 8.93
CA ASP A 65 -9.44 6.41 8.34
C ASP A 65 -8.63 6.11 7.07
N GLY A 66 -8.31 7.12 6.26
CA GLY A 66 -7.44 6.97 5.08
C GLY A 66 -6.03 6.52 5.45
N GLY A 67 -5.47 7.07 6.53
CA GLY A 67 -4.15 6.68 7.04
C GLY A 67 -4.15 5.25 7.59
N LYS A 68 -5.16 4.89 8.41
CA LYS A 68 -5.30 3.51 8.92
C LYS A 68 -5.43 2.49 7.79
N LYS A 69 -6.28 2.76 6.79
CA LYS A 69 -6.45 1.87 5.63
C LYS A 69 -5.15 1.65 4.88
N ALA A 70 -4.39 2.73 4.62
CA ALA A 70 -3.09 2.64 3.96
C ALA A 70 -2.09 1.82 4.78
N PHE A 71 -2.03 2.02 6.09
CA PHE A 71 -1.17 1.26 6.99
C PHE A 71 -1.52 -0.23 7.00
N TRP A 72 -2.79 -0.57 7.17
CA TRP A 72 -3.22 -1.97 7.17
C TRP A 72 -2.99 -2.65 5.83
N HIS A 73 -3.25 -1.95 4.73
CA HIS A 73 -2.98 -2.49 3.39
C HIS A 73 -1.49 -2.76 3.17
N SER A 74 -0.62 -1.82 3.55
CA SER A 74 0.83 -2.01 3.49
C SER A 74 1.30 -3.16 4.40
N THR A 75 0.70 -3.28 5.59
CA THR A 75 1.00 -4.40 6.51
C THR A 75 0.57 -5.74 5.91
N ALA A 76 -0.55 -5.79 5.19
CA ALA A 76 -0.97 -6.99 4.47
C ALA A 76 0.04 -7.41 3.40
N HIS A 77 0.65 -6.46 2.68
CA HIS A 77 1.72 -6.76 1.72
C HIS A 77 2.98 -7.29 2.41
N VAL A 78 3.37 -6.74 3.57
CA VAL A 78 4.50 -7.26 4.35
C VAL A 78 4.21 -8.68 4.84
N LEU A 79 3.00 -8.97 5.30
CA LEU A 79 2.59 -10.33 5.65
C LEU A 79 2.68 -11.27 4.45
N ALA A 80 2.19 -10.84 3.29
CA ALA A 80 2.24 -11.62 2.06
C ALA A 80 3.69 -12.01 1.69
N GLN A 81 4.61 -11.05 1.71
CA GLN A 81 6.03 -11.29 1.46
C GLN A 81 6.60 -12.32 2.44
N VAL A 82 6.34 -12.17 3.73
CA VAL A 82 6.85 -13.08 4.76
C VAL A 82 6.29 -14.49 4.60
N LEU A 83 5.02 -14.61 4.23
CA LEU A 83 4.41 -15.92 3.97
C LEU A 83 5.06 -16.60 2.76
N GLU A 84 5.32 -15.89 1.68
CA GLU A 84 6.03 -16.44 0.52
C GLU A 84 7.48 -16.84 0.85
N GLU A 85 8.18 -16.05 1.68
CA GLU A 85 9.54 -16.38 2.15
C GLU A 85 9.58 -17.64 3.01
N GLN A 86 8.60 -17.82 3.91
CA GLN A 86 8.61 -18.92 4.90
C GLN A 86 7.92 -20.20 4.39
N TYR A 87 7.00 -20.07 3.43
CA TYR A 87 6.20 -21.20 2.92
C TYR A 87 6.27 -21.22 1.38
N PRO A 88 7.37 -21.72 0.79
CA PRO A 88 7.51 -21.78 -0.68
C PRO A 88 6.36 -22.53 -1.34
N GLY A 89 5.73 -21.91 -2.34
CA GLY A 89 4.59 -22.47 -3.05
C GLY A 89 3.22 -22.16 -2.45
N ILE A 90 3.16 -21.41 -1.33
CA ILE A 90 1.89 -20.84 -0.83
C ILE A 90 1.24 -19.99 -1.92
N LYS A 91 -0.08 -20.06 -2.04
CA LYS A 91 -0.81 -19.21 -2.99
C LYS A 91 -1.55 -18.11 -2.23
N LEU A 92 -1.15 -16.87 -2.53
CA LEU A 92 -1.77 -15.70 -1.96
C LEU A 92 -3.01 -15.31 -2.77
N THR A 93 -4.10 -14.98 -2.09
CA THR A 93 -5.35 -14.55 -2.73
C THR A 93 -5.54 -13.04 -2.56
N ILE A 94 -6.27 -12.61 -1.55
CA ILE A 94 -6.54 -11.19 -1.26
C ILE A 94 -6.26 -10.88 0.21
N GLY A 95 -5.84 -9.65 0.47
CA GLY A 95 -5.59 -9.11 1.81
C GLY A 95 -6.14 -7.70 1.97
N PRO A 96 -7.49 -7.50 1.95
CA PRO A 96 -8.06 -6.18 2.07
C PRO A 96 -7.96 -5.64 3.50
N ALA A 97 -7.81 -4.31 3.61
CA ALA A 97 -8.03 -3.61 4.86
C ALA A 97 -9.54 -3.51 5.14
N ILE A 98 -9.99 -4.04 6.27
CA ILE A 98 -11.40 -4.03 6.68
C ILE A 98 -11.55 -3.63 8.15
N GLY A 99 -12.58 -2.87 8.46
CA GLY A 99 -12.92 -2.51 9.84
C GLY A 99 -11.73 -1.91 10.60
N GLN A 100 -11.27 -2.61 11.61
CA GLN A 100 -10.15 -2.22 12.50
C GLN A 100 -8.89 -3.08 12.24
N GLY A 101 -8.62 -3.47 11.00
CA GLY A 101 -7.47 -4.29 10.65
C GLY A 101 -7.47 -4.76 9.20
N PHE A 102 -6.94 -5.94 8.98
CA PHE A 102 -6.95 -6.64 7.70
C PHE A 102 -6.99 -8.15 7.92
N TYR A 103 -7.33 -8.91 6.91
CA TYR A 103 -7.09 -10.34 6.84
C TYR A 103 -6.30 -10.67 5.57
N TYR A 104 -5.81 -11.87 5.47
CA TYR A 104 -5.20 -12.38 4.24
C TYR A 104 -5.67 -13.81 3.99
N ASP A 105 -6.34 -14.02 2.87
CA ASP A 105 -6.73 -15.34 2.44
C ASP A 105 -5.57 -16.02 1.72
N ILE A 106 -5.26 -17.24 2.12
CA ILE A 106 -4.15 -18.02 1.58
C ILE A 106 -4.60 -19.45 1.26
N ASP A 107 -4.01 -20.02 0.22
CA ASP A 107 -3.96 -21.47 0.05
C ASP A 107 -2.54 -21.93 0.49
N PRO A 108 -2.42 -22.62 1.60
CA PRO A 108 -1.12 -23.02 2.13
C PRO A 108 -0.47 -24.14 1.30
N SER A 109 -1.13 -24.67 0.27
CA SER A 109 -0.64 -25.78 -0.56
C SER A 109 -0.31 -27.01 0.30
N SER A 110 0.97 -27.41 0.35
CA SER A 110 1.44 -28.55 1.17
C SER A 110 1.81 -28.17 2.60
N HIS A 111 1.74 -26.88 2.97
CA HIS A 111 2.11 -26.41 4.29
C HIS A 111 0.92 -26.38 5.24
N THR A 112 1.20 -26.36 6.52
CA THR A 112 0.21 -26.13 7.58
C THR A 112 0.63 -24.91 8.36
N VAL A 113 -0.11 -23.79 8.19
CA VAL A 113 0.12 -22.56 8.96
C VAL A 113 -0.79 -22.60 10.19
N THR A 114 -0.21 -22.44 11.37
CA THR A 114 -0.93 -22.50 12.65
C THR A 114 -0.56 -21.31 13.54
N GLU A 115 -1.28 -21.12 14.64
CA GLU A 115 -0.97 -20.09 15.63
C GLU A 115 0.45 -20.21 16.22
N LYS A 116 1.06 -21.39 16.18
CA LYS A 116 2.44 -21.61 16.64
C LYS A 116 3.47 -20.92 15.76
N ASP A 117 3.12 -20.64 14.51
CA ASP A 117 3.98 -19.99 13.51
C ASP A 117 3.93 -18.47 13.63
N PHE A 118 2.87 -17.92 14.25
CA PHE A 118 2.65 -16.46 14.32
C PHE A 118 3.84 -15.70 14.92
N PRO A 119 4.49 -16.14 16.02
CA PRO A 119 5.64 -15.41 16.56
C PRO A 119 6.82 -15.30 15.59
N ALA A 120 7.04 -16.32 14.76
CA ALA A 120 8.10 -16.29 13.75
C ALA A 120 7.73 -15.37 12.58
N ILE A 121 6.47 -15.42 12.13
CA ILE A 121 5.92 -14.55 11.09
C ILE A 121 6.00 -13.09 11.55
N GLU A 122 5.50 -12.75 12.73
CA GLU A 122 5.52 -11.40 13.29
C GLU A 122 6.94 -10.86 13.43
N LYS A 123 7.87 -11.69 13.94
CA LYS A 123 9.28 -11.31 14.04
C LYS A 123 9.85 -10.94 12.66
N ARG A 124 9.60 -11.78 11.63
CA ARG A 124 10.10 -11.51 10.29
C ARG A 124 9.45 -10.28 9.67
N MET A 125 8.15 -10.05 9.89
CA MET A 125 7.47 -8.83 9.46
C MET A 125 8.11 -7.57 10.04
N LEU A 126 8.49 -7.59 11.32
CA LEU A 126 9.20 -6.47 11.96
C LEU A 126 10.60 -6.26 11.36
N GLU A 127 11.30 -7.33 10.98
CA GLU A 127 12.59 -7.26 10.31
C GLU A 127 12.43 -6.61 8.93
N VAL A 128 11.51 -7.09 8.11
CA VAL A 128 11.20 -6.52 6.78
C VAL A 128 10.83 -5.04 6.89
N ALA A 129 9.99 -4.66 7.86
CA ALA A 129 9.62 -3.26 8.07
C ALA A 129 10.84 -2.38 8.41
N ARG A 130 11.85 -2.90 9.11
CA ARG A 130 13.10 -2.17 9.45
C ARG A 130 14.05 -2.03 8.27
N GLU A 131 13.92 -2.86 7.24
CA GLU A 131 14.72 -2.79 6.02
C GLU A 131 14.34 -1.57 5.17
N LEU A 132 13.19 -0.92 5.46
CA LEU A 132 12.71 0.33 4.83
C LEU A 132 12.60 0.22 3.29
N HIS A 133 12.23 -0.93 2.77
CA HIS A 133 11.99 -1.11 1.35
C HIS A 133 10.85 -0.20 0.88
N ARG A 134 11.03 0.41 -0.29
CA ARG A 134 9.97 1.21 -0.91
C ARG A 134 9.01 0.32 -1.68
N PHE A 135 7.73 0.60 -1.56
CA PHE A 135 6.74 0.03 -2.47
C PHE A 135 6.89 0.68 -3.85
N GLU A 136 6.83 -0.12 -4.89
CA GLU A 136 6.81 0.36 -6.27
C GLU A 136 5.48 -0.02 -6.91
N ILE A 137 4.78 0.97 -7.47
CA ILE A 137 3.56 0.76 -8.24
C ILE A 137 3.95 0.67 -9.72
N ARG A 138 3.60 -0.44 -10.36
CA ARG A 138 3.78 -0.62 -11.80
C ARG A 138 2.43 -0.88 -12.47
N LYS A 139 2.08 -0.04 -13.45
CA LYS A 139 0.92 -0.30 -14.30
C LYS A 139 1.30 -1.36 -15.32
N VAL A 140 0.57 -2.44 -15.35
CA VAL A 140 0.76 -3.55 -16.30
C VAL A 140 -0.54 -3.81 -17.05
N SER A 141 -0.47 -4.33 -18.28
CA SER A 141 -1.66 -4.73 -19.01
C SER A 141 -2.30 -5.97 -18.36
N LYS A 142 -3.62 -6.12 -18.49
CA LYS A 142 -4.35 -7.33 -18.06
C LYS A 142 -3.73 -8.60 -18.63
N LYS A 143 -3.30 -8.54 -19.90
CA LYS A 143 -2.62 -9.65 -20.60
C LYS A 143 -1.31 -10.03 -19.91
N ASP A 144 -0.47 -9.05 -19.58
CA ASP A 144 0.84 -9.30 -18.97
C ASP A 144 0.68 -9.79 -17.54
N ALA A 145 -0.28 -9.24 -16.80
CA ALA A 145 -0.62 -9.73 -15.46
C ALA A 145 -1.10 -11.19 -15.48
N LEU A 146 -1.98 -11.56 -16.43
CA LEU A 146 -2.42 -12.94 -16.61
C LEU A 146 -1.27 -13.87 -16.98
N ALA A 147 -0.37 -13.45 -17.87
CA ALA A 147 0.80 -14.24 -18.25
C ALA A 147 1.71 -14.50 -17.05
N TYR A 148 1.97 -13.47 -16.24
CA TYR A 148 2.77 -13.58 -15.02
C TYR A 148 2.18 -14.57 -14.03
N TYR A 149 0.90 -14.40 -13.65
CA TYR A 149 0.27 -15.29 -12.66
C TYR A 149 -0.05 -16.70 -13.19
N THR A 150 -0.09 -16.87 -14.50
CA THR A 150 -0.12 -18.21 -15.11
C THR A 150 1.22 -18.93 -14.92
N GLN A 151 2.34 -18.23 -15.08
CA GLN A 151 3.68 -18.78 -14.82
C GLN A 151 3.89 -19.09 -13.33
N GLU A 152 3.34 -18.24 -12.43
CA GLU A 152 3.36 -18.45 -10.98
C GLU A 152 2.36 -19.52 -10.50
N GLU A 153 1.60 -20.11 -11.43
CA GLU A 153 0.57 -21.13 -11.13
C GLU A 153 -0.40 -20.70 -10.01
N ASN A 154 -0.79 -19.41 -10.00
CA ASN A 154 -1.71 -18.85 -9.00
C ASN A 154 -3.12 -18.68 -9.58
N PRO A 155 -4.00 -19.69 -9.41
CA PRO A 155 -5.35 -19.67 -9.99
C PRO A 155 -6.22 -18.55 -9.41
N PHE A 156 -6.01 -18.18 -8.14
CA PHE A 156 -6.80 -17.15 -7.47
C PHE A 156 -6.53 -15.76 -8.06
N LYS A 157 -5.26 -15.43 -8.33
CA LYS A 157 -4.90 -14.17 -8.99
C LYS A 157 -5.37 -14.14 -10.44
N ILE A 158 -5.31 -15.28 -11.14
CA ILE A 158 -5.83 -15.40 -12.51
C ILE A 158 -7.34 -15.10 -12.53
N GLU A 159 -8.12 -15.72 -11.63
CA GLU A 159 -9.55 -15.48 -11.52
C GLU A 159 -9.88 -14.01 -11.21
N LEU A 160 -9.19 -13.42 -10.23
CA LEU A 160 -9.34 -12.00 -9.89
C LEU A 160 -9.11 -11.11 -11.10
N ILE A 161 -8.00 -11.31 -11.82
CA ILE A 161 -7.64 -10.47 -12.98
C ILE A 161 -8.63 -10.68 -14.12
N GLN A 162 -9.12 -11.90 -14.35
CA GLN A 162 -10.13 -12.17 -15.39
C GLN A 162 -11.42 -11.39 -15.15
N ASN A 163 -11.80 -11.23 -13.89
CA ASN A 163 -13.02 -10.53 -13.47
C ASN A 163 -12.90 -9.00 -13.44
N LEU A 164 -11.67 -8.43 -13.57
CA LEU A 164 -11.50 -6.99 -13.69
C LEU A 164 -12.12 -6.47 -14.99
N VAL A 165 -12.83 -5.35 -14.88
CA VAL A 165 -13.33 -4.61 -16.05
C VAL A 165 -12.16 -3.88 -16.71
N ASP A 166 -12.17 -3.73 -18.05
CA ASP A 166 -11.11 -3.01 -18.75
C ASP A 166 -11.07 -1.55 -18.27
N GLY A 167 -9.93 -1.16 -17.68
CA GLY A 167 -9.69 0.17 -17.13
C GLY A 167 -9.56 0.25 -15.61
N ASP A 168 -9.74 -0.87 -14.92
CA ASP A 168 -9.49 -0.98 -13.46
C ASP A 168 -8.01 -1.23 -13.16
#